data_8fdf93dd8729acd91be1cb889b9863d0
#
_entry.id   8fdf93dd8729acd91be1cb889b9863d0
#
_cell.length_a   1.000
_cell.length_b   1.000
_cell.length_c   1.000
_cell.angle_alpha   90.00
_cell.angle_beta   90.00
_cell.angle_gamma   90.00
#
_symmetry.space_group_name_H-M   'P 1'
#
loop_
_entity.id
_entity.type
_entity.pdbx_description
1 polymer ?
#
loop_
_entity_poly.entity_id
_entity_poly.type
_entity_poly.pdbx_seq_one_letter_code
_entity_poly.pdbx_strand_id
1 'polypeptide(L)'
;MITRVEKPWGYELHWAKTDRYVGKILHINAGHALSLQYHVRKEETILLWSGRLQFDIEQNGSLKRLEVRAGERIHVPPGTVHRMTAIEDCDIFEVSTPELDDVVRLEDRYGREDAQPT
;
A
#
# COMPACT_ATOMS: atom_id res chain seq x y z
N MET A 1 11.28 6.02 -18.27
CA MET A 1 9.88 6.37 -18.57
C MET A 1 8.99 5.93 -17.41
N ILE A 2 8.06 6.76 -17.02
CA ILE A 2 7.10 6.42 -15.96
C ILE A 2 6.01 5.51 -16.53
N THR A 3 5.74 4.40 -15.84
CA THR A 3 4.65 3.49 -16.21
C THR A 3 3.46 3.75 -15.30
N ARG A 4 2.30 4.01 -15.90
CA ARG A 4 1.05 4.17 -15.16
C ARG A 4 0.27 2.86 -15.16
N VAL A 5 -0.16 2.43 -13.97
CA VAL A 5 -0.96 1.21 -13.78
C VAL A 5 -2.29 1.58 -13.14
N GLU A 6 -3.38 1.31 -13.83
CA GLU A 6 -4.72 1.57 -13.30
C GLU A 6 -5.08 0.54 -12.22
N LYS A 7 -5.71 1.01 -11.16
CA LYS A 7 -6.18 0.19 -10.04
C LYS A 7 -7.64 0.51 -9.74
N PRO A 8 -8.38 -0.42 -9.11
CA PRO A 8 -9.79 -0.15 -8.76
C PRO A 8 -9.97 1.07 -7.85
N TRP A 9 -8.96 1.39 -7.05
CA TRP A 9 -8.98 2.47 -6.07
C TRP A 9 -8.34 3.77 -6.57
N GLY A 10 -7.73 3.77 -7.76
CA GLY A 10 -7.01 4.91 -8.30
C GLY A 10 -5.96 4.47 -9.29
N TYR A 11 -4.70 4.84 -9.07
CA TYR A 11 -3.62 4.43 -9.97
C TYR A 11 -2.27 4.45 -9.26
N GLU A 12 -1.30 3.79 -9.89
CA GLU A 12 0.11 3.82 -9.49
C GLU A 12 0.94 4.39 -10.61
N LEU A 13 1.92 5.20 -10.26
CA LEU A 13 2.98 5.62 -11.19
C LEU A 13 4.27 4.95 -10.74
N HIS A 14 4.83 4.10 -11.58
CA HIS A 14 6.12 3.44 -11.32
C HIS A 14 7.21 4.33 -11.92
N TRP A 15 7.90 5.10 -11.09
CA TRP A 15 8.90 6.06 -11.54
C TRP A 15 10.34 5.61 -11.34
N ALA A 16 10.57 4.57 -10.54
CA ALA A 16 11.87 3.97 -10.34
C ALA A 16 11.74 2.47 -10.22
N LYS A 17 12.54 1.74 -10.98
CA LYS A 17 12.56 0.28 -10.92
C LYS A 17 13.94 -0.23 -11.32
N THR A 18 14.58 -0.91 -10.38
CA THR A 18 15.85 -1.61 -10.60
C THR A 18 15.74 -3.00 -9.99
N ASP A 19 16.79 -3.78 -10.10
CA ASP A 19 16.86 -5.08 -9.44
C ASP A 19 17.04 -4.97 -7.92
N ARG A 20 17.17 -3.77 -7.39
CA ARG A 20 17.38 -3.52 -5.96
C ARG A 20 16.26 -2.76 -5.28
N TYR A 21 15.52 -1.93 -6.01
CA TYR A 21 14.46 -1.12 -5.42
C TYR A 21 13.38 -0.74 -6.43
N VAL A 22 12.24 -0.32 -5.88
CA VAL A 22 11.12 0.21 -6.66
C VAL A 22 10.65 1.50 -6.01
N GLY A 23 10.34 2.51 -6.83
CA GLY A 23 9.71 3.74 -6.40
C GLY A 23 8.38 3.93 -7.11
N LYS A 24 7.32 4.19 -6.34
CA LYS A 24 5.97 4.42 -6.87
C LYS A 24 5.37 5.66 -6.27
N ILE A 25 4.40 6.23 -7.01
CA ILE A 25 3.42 7.16 -6.45
C ILE A 25 2.08 6.45 -6.54
N LEU A 26 1.37 6.35 -5.42
CA LEU A 26 0.03 5.80 -5.37
C LEU A 26 -0.95 6.97 -5.27
N HIS A 27 -1.94 7.02 -6.16
CA HIS A 27 -3.06 7.93 -6.02
C HIS A 27 -4.29 7.12 -5.62
N ILE A 28 -4.82 7.40 -4.42
CA ILE A 28 -6.01 6.70 -3.92
C ILE A 28 -7.15 7.70 -3.86
N ASN A 29 -8.21 7.41 -4.57
CA ASN A 29 -9.41 8.27 -4.58
C ASN A 29 -10.11 8.21 -3.22
N ALA A 30 -10.66 9.35 -2.78
CA ALA A 30 -11.37 9.46 -1.52
C ALA A 30 -12.41 8.35 -1.36
N GLY A 31 -12.45 7.72 -0.20
CA GLY A 31 -13.38 6.64 0.10
C GLY A 31 -12.95 5.27 -0.41
N HIS A 32 -11.87 5.17 -1.17
CA HIS A 32 -11.36 3.89 -1.66
C HIS A 32 -10.26 3.34 -0.76
N ALA A 33 -10.06 2.04 -0.84
CA ALA A 33 -9.07 1.35 -0.02
C ALA A 33 -8.30 0.33 -0.85
N LEU A 34 -7.04 0.12 -0.49
CA LEU A 34 -6.28 -1.03 -0.94
C LEU A 34 -6.78 -2.27 -0.17
N SER A 35 -6.29 -3.45 -0.55
CA SER A 35 -6.64 -4.67 0.16
C SER A 35 -6.02 -4.70 1.56
N LEU A 36 -6.62 -5.48 2.45
CA LEU A 36 -5.96 -5.93 3.67
C LEU A 36 -4.97 -7.01 3.23
N GLN A 37 -3.68 -6.76 3.41
CA GLN A 37 -2.65 -7.53 2.74
C GLN A 37 -1.37 -7.62 3.56
N TYR A 38 -0.51 -8.55 3.19
CA TYR A 38 0.88 -8.59 3.64
C TYR A 38 1.78 -9.01 2.48
N HIS A 39 3.08 -8.77 2.63
CA HIS A 39 4.09 -9.18 1.67
C HIS A 39 5.03 -10.18 2.37
N VAL A 40 5.41 -11.24 1.67
CA VAL A 40 6.29 -12.27 2.25
C VAL A 40 7.72 -11.77 2.37
N ARG A 41 8.22 -11.11 1.32
CA ARG A 41 9.62 -10.62 1.25
C ARG A 41 9.72 -9.12 1.15
N LYS A 42 8.75 -8.49 0.49
CA LYS A 42 8.79 -7.07 0.20
C LYS A 42 8.77 -6.26 1.48
N GLU A 43 9.70 -5.33 1.54
CA GLU A 43 9.75 -4.29 2.57
C GLU A 43 9.48 -2.95 1.92
N GLU A 44 8.68 -2.11 2.55
CA GLU A 44 8.33 -0.81 1.99
C GLU A 44 8.26 0.27 3.04
N THR A 45 8.45 1.51 2.59
CA THR A 45 8.17 2.71 3.38
C THR A 45 7.29 3.60 2.54
N ILE A 46 6.21 4.09 3.13
CA ILE A 46 5.32 5.04 2.48
C ILE A 46 5.46 6.41 3.12
N LEU A 47 5.29 7.46 2.31
CA LEU A 47 5.24 8.84 2.74
C LEU A 47 3.95 9.45 2.18
N LEU A 48 3.05 9.89 3.05
CA LEU A 48 1.85 10.60 2.59
C LEU A 48 2.27 12.01 2.17
N TRP A 49 2.10 12.31 0.88
CA TRP A 49 2.45 13.62 0.34
C TRP A 49 1.30 14.60 0.44
N SER A 50 0.08 14.16 0.14
CA SER A 50 -1.11 14.98 0.23
C SER A 50 -2.33 14.15 0.60
N GLY A 51 -3.32 14.79 1.22
CA GLY A 51 -4.57 14.16 1.62
C GLY A 51 -4.56 13.69 3.07
N ARG A 52 -5.51 12.82 3.40
CA ARG A 52 -5.64 12.19 4.72
C ARG A 52 -5.84 10.70 4.53
N LEU A 53 -5.05 9.91 5.22
CA LEU A 53 -4.98 8.47 5.05
C LEU A 53 -5.26 7.76 6.37
N GLN A 54 -6.14 6.75 6.33
CA GLN A 54 -6.31 5.80 7.40
C GLN A 54 -5.40 4.62 7.12
N PHE A 55 -4.57 4.25 8.08
CA PHE A 55 -3.63 3.16 7.94
C PHE A 55 -3.87 2.13 9.04
N ASP A 56 -4.33 0.93 8.63
CA ASP A 56 -4.46 -0.18 9.55
C ASP A 56 -3.19 -1.01 9.46
N ILE A 57 -2.53 -1.24 10.57
CA ILE A 57 -1.28 -2.00 10.62
C ILE A 57 -1.25 -2.92 11.83
N GLU A 58 -0.78 -4.14 11.63
CA GLU A 58 -0.63 -5.12 12.68
C GLU A 58 0.54 -4.76 13.60
N GLN A 59 0.23 -4.66 14.89
CA GLN A 59 1.20 -4.44 15.95
C GLN A 59 0.85 -5.35 17.11
N ASN A 60 1.80 -6.15 17.58
CA ASN A 60 1.60 -7.05 18.73
C ASN A 60 0.37 -7.96 18.58
N GLY A 61 0.16 -8.48 17.36
CA GLY A 61 -0.90 -9.45 17.09
C GLY A 61 -2.29 -8.87 16.86
N SER A 62 -2.45 -7.54 16.82
CA SER A 62 -3.73 -6.92 16.53
C SER A 62 -3.58 -5.76 15.56
N LEU A 63 -4.64 -5.49 14.78
CA LEU A 63 -4.66 -4.35 13.88
C LEU A 63 -4.89 -3.06 14.66
N LYS A 64 -3.99 -2.10 14.45
CA LYS A 64 -4.13 -0.75 14.97
C LYS A 64 -4.47 0.21 13.85
N ARG A 65 -5.41 1.09 14.11
CA ARG A 65 -5.83 2.09 13.14
C ARG A 65 -5.15 3.42 13.46
N LEU A 66 -4.38 3.90 12.47
CA LEU A 66 -3.68 5.17 12.57
C LEU A 66 -4.26 6.14 11.55
N GLU A 67 -4.33 7.42 11.90
CA GLU A 67 -4.56 8.47 10.92
C GLU A 67 -3.21 9.06 10.54
N VAL A 68 -2.88 8.99 9.24
CA VAL A 68 -1.63 9.51 8.69
C VAL A 68 -1.91 10.84 8.03
N ARG A 69 -1.09 11.84 8.35
CA ARG A 69 -1.19 13.20 7.81
C ARG A 69 -0.06 13.44 6.82
N ALA A 70 -0.25 14.43 5.95
CA ALA A 70 0.74 14.81 4.96
C ALA A 70 2.09 15.10 5.64
N GLY A 71 3.16 14.53 5.09
CA GLY A 71 4.51 14.63 5.64
C GLY A 71 4.90 13.49 6.58
N GLU A 72 3.95 12.64 6.97
CA GLU A 72 4.22 11.50 7.84
C GLU A 72 4.53 10.25 7.02
N ARG A 73 5.35 9.37 7.59
CA ARG A 73 5.78 8.13 6.94
C ARG A 73 5.48 6.91 7.80
N ILE A 74 5.33 5.77 7.14
CA ILE A 74 5.16 4.48 7.81
C ILE A 74 6.07 3.46 7.14
N HIS A 75 6.82 2.73 7.96
CA HIS A 75 7.62 1.60 7.54
C HIS A 75 6.79 0.31 7.70
N VAL A 76 6.75 -0.50 6.66
CA VAL A 76 6.03 -1.78 6.66
C VAL A 76 7.04 -2.89 6.42
N PRO A 77 7.45 -3.61 7.49
CA PRO A 77 8.33 -4.77 7.35
C PRO A 77 7.63 -5.93 6.64
N PRO A 78 8.40 -6.89 6.09
CA PRO A 78 7.81 -8.11 5.54
C PRO A 78 6.93 -8.83 6.55
N GLY A 79 5.87 -9.45 6.07
CA GLY A 79 4.94 -10.23 6.90
C GLY A 79 3.95 -9.42 7.71
N THR A 80 3.98 -8.10 7.61
CA THR A 80 3.11 -7.22 8.41
C THR A 80 1.80 -6.97 7.69
N VAL A 81 0.68 -7.36 8.29
CA VAL A 81 -0.66 -7.14 7.74
C VAL A 81 -1.01 -5.66 7.84
N HIS A 82 -1.48 -5.09 6.74
CA HIS A 82 -1.80 -3.66 6.68
C HIS A 82 -2.83 -3.35 5.60
N ARG A 83 -3.46 -2.18 5.73
CA ARG A 83 -4.42 -1.64 4.73
C ARG A 83 -4.37 -0.12 4.74
N MET A 84 -4.39 0.46 3.55
CA MET A 84 -4.53 1.90 3.34
C MET A 84 -5.95 2.22 2.87
N THR A 85 -6.58 3.22 3.50
CA THR A 85 -7.90 3.72 3.11
C THR A 85 -7.83 5.24 3.01
N ALA A 86 -8.19 5.80 1.86
CA ALA A 86 -8.16 7.24 1.67
C ALA A 86 -9.41 7.90 2.29
N ILE A 87 -9.20 8.80 3.24
CA ILE A 87 -10.26 9.65 3.80
C ILE A 87 -10.55 10.79 2.81
N GLU A 88 -9.49 11.38 2.26
CA GLU A 88 -9.52 12.33 1.16
C GLU A 88 -8.67 11.74 0.04
N ASP A 89 -8.71 12.32 -1.17
CA ASP A 89 -7.79 11.92 -2.24
C ASP A 89 -6.37 11.99 -1.70
N CYS A 90 -5.63 10.90 -1.86
CA CYS A 90 -4.26 10.80 -1.34
C CYS A 90 -3.26 10.60 -2.45
N ASP A 91 -2.11 11.28 -2.34
CA ASP A 91 -0.92 10.97 -3.11
C ASP A 91 0.15 10.48 -2.15
N ILE A 92 0.67 9.29 -2.40
CA ILE A 92 1.58 8.59 -1.52
C ILE A 92 2.83 8.19 -2.29
N PHE A 93 4.00 8.55 -1.75
CA PHE A 93 5.27 8.01 -2.27
C PHE A 93 5.56 6.69 -1.58
N GLU A 94 5.88 5.68 -2.37
CA GLU A 94 6.31 4.38 -1.86
C GLU A 94 7.69 4.07 -2.40
N VAL A 95 8.59 3.66 -1.52
CA VAL A 95 9.86 3.03 -1.88
C VAL A 95 9.84 1.62 -1.32
N SER A 96 10.31 0.66 -2.10
CA SER A 96 10.28 -0.73 -1.67
C SER A 96 11.42 -1.54 -2.29
N THR A 97 11.63 -2.72 -1.72
CA THR A 97 12.40 -3.76 -2.35
C THR A 97 11.71 -4.22 -3.65
N PRO A 98 12.41 -4.94 -4.55
CA PRO A 98 11.93 -5.08 -5.93
C PRO A 98 10.82 -6.12 -6.17
N GLU A 99 10.32 -6.79 -5.15
CA GLU A 99 9.31 -7.85 -5.28
C GLU A 99 7.91 -7.26 -5.58
N LEU A 100 7.68 -6.85 -6.83
CA LEU A 100 6.45 -6.16 -7.25
C LEU A 100 5.17 -7.00 -7.10
N ASP A 101 5.27 -8.30 -7.33
CA ASP A 101 4.12 -9.20 -7.34
C ASP A 101 3.93 -9.95 -6.02
N ASP A 102 4.73 -9.60 -5.01
CA ASP A 102 4.70 -10.25 -3.71
C ASP A 102 3.61 -9.62 -2.84
N VAL A 103 2.39 -10.10 -2.99
CA VAL A 103 1.27 -9.66 -2.18
C VAL A 103 0.31 -10.80 -1.92
N VAL A 104 -0.12 -10.95 -0.65
CA VAL A 104 -1.21 -11.85 -0.26
C VAL A 104 -2.36 -10.97 0.21
N ARG A 105 -3.47 -10.99 -0.52
CA ARG A 105 -4.66 -10.22 -0.20
C ARG A 105 -5.61 -11.03 0.65
N LEU A 106 -5.86 -10.58 1.87
CA LEU A 106 -6.74 -11.26 2.82
C LEU A 106 -8.20 -10.80 2.66
N GLU A 107 -8.41 -9.49 2.43
CA GLU A 107 -9.71 -8.90 2.16
C GLU A 107 -9.53 -7.82 1.09
N ASP A 108 -10.48 -7.73 0.18
CA ASP A 108 -10.42 -6.72 -0.87
C ASP A 108 -11.83 -6.32 -1.29
N ARG A 109 -12.11 -5.01 -1.30
CA ARG A 109 -13.42 -4.48 -1.70
C ARG A 109 -13.76 -4.75 -3.16
N TYR A 110 -12.75 -5.07 -3.97
CA TYR A 110 -12.88 -5.24 -5.42
C TYR A 110 -12.77 -6.70 -5.86
N GLY A 111 -12.80 -7.63 -4.90
CA GLY A 111 -12.83 -9.07 -5.19
C GLY A 111 -11.51 -9.67 -5.65
N ARG A 112 -10.37 -9.07 -5.30
CA ARG A 112 -9.05 -9.56 -5.71
C ARG A 112 -8.35 -10.40 -4.65
N GLU A 113 -9.03 -10.74 -3.55
CA GLU A 113 -8.42 -11.55 -2.48
C GLU A 113 -7.93 -12.89 -3.02
N ASP A 114 -6.81 -13.36 -2.46
CA ASP A 114 -6.25 -14.64 -2.84
C ASP A 114 -7.11 -15.78 -2.32
N ALA A 115 -7.09 -16.92 -3.04
CA ALA A 115 -7.79 -18.11 -2.59
C ALA A 115 -7.21 -18.56 -1.25
N GLN A 116 -8.10 -18.79 -0.28
CA GLN A 116 -7.70 -19.28 1.02
C GLN A 116 -7.33 -20.75 0.94
N PRO A 117 -6.28 -21.21 1.62
CA PRO A 117 -5.99 -22.63 1.75
C PRO A 117 -7.16 -23.32 2.45
N THR A 118 -7.60 -24.41 1.87
CA THR A 118 -8.66 -25.23 2.47
C THR A 118 -8.08 -26.23 3.47
#